data_bba3632dcfcb1ec9a6218579003bdad5
#
_entry.id   bba3632dcfcb1ec9a6218579003bdad5
#
_cell.length_a   1.000
_cell.length_b   1.000
_cell.length_c   1.000
_cell.angle_alpha   90.00
_cell.angle_beta   90.00
_cell.angle_gamma   90.00
#
_symmetry.space_group_name_H-M   'P 1'
#
loop_
_entity.id
_entity.type
_entity.pdbx_description
1 polymer ?
#
loop_
_entity_poly.entity_id
_entity_poly.type
_entity_poly.pdbx_seq_one_letter_code
_entity_poly.pdbx_strand_id
1 'polypeptide(L)'
;MTAVKRTALAIGVFDGVHIGHRRVIAAAVEAARAAGAVPAAMTFDPHPRQVVRGESVPLLQRLPDRIDALRAAGAESVRVVPFTPELAALPPAAFLASLLGGAEEIAAVCVGSRWRFGAGASGDAETLRQAAAGGAFAARIVPEAEDEDGRPVSSTAIRDRIAAADFDGAARRLGRRFETVGVVEAGFQAARRDLQCPTANLGGLTCALPPDGVYAVRACWRGVWYPAAANLGFAPTYARAGARRRLEVHLLDFSGDLYGGELRIDWIGRLRPERRFASPELLKEQIAADVAAVRRLVPAGDGHDG
;
A
#
# COMPACT_ATOMS: atom_id res chain seq x y z
N MET A 1 -31.59 -6.34 26.03
CA MET A 1 -31.63 -5.83 24.65
C MET A 1 -30.26 -5.29 24.33
N THR A 2 -29.49 -5.96 23.52
CA THR A 2 -28.21 -5.46 23.00
C THR A 2 -28.52 -4.24 22.13
N ALA A 3 -27.97 -3.06 22.48
CA ALA A 3 -28.14 -1.85 21.71
C ALA A 3 -27.66 -2.11 20.27
N VAL A 4 -28.48 -1.81 19.27
CA VAL A 4 -28.12 -1.91 17.88
C VAL A 4 -26.92 -0.98 17.63
N LYS A 5 -25.82 -1.54 17.18
CA LYS A 5 -24.60 -0.78 16.93
C LYS A 5 -24.82 0.13 15.72
N ARG A 6 -24.80 1.45 15.94
CA ARG A 6 -24.86 2.45 14.86
C ARG A 6 -23.46 2.67 14.28
N THR A 7 -23.35 2.78 12.98
CA THR A 7 -22.05 2.86 12.28
C THR A 7 -22.04 4.00 11.26
N ALA A 8 -21.00 4.83 11.26
CA ALA A 8 -20.69 5.74 10.17
C ALA A 8 -19.58 5.11 9.32
N LEU A 9 -19.88 4.86 8.05
CA LEU A 9 -19.11 3.95 7.19
C LEU A 9 -18.38 4.72 6.08
N ALA A 10 -17.06 4.69 6.06
CA ALA A 10 -16.26 5.08 4.91
C ALA A 10 -16.16 3.90 3.93
N ILE A 11 -16.56 4.10 2.66
CA ILE A 11 -16.49 3.04 1.63
C ILE A 11 -15.49 3.42 0.53
N GLY A 12 -14.58 2.50 0.22
CA GLY A 12 -13.61 2.69 -0.85
C GLY A 12 -12.70 1.48 -1.03
N VAL A 13 -11.95 1.45 -2.13
CA VAL A 13 -10.91 0.44 -2.35
C VAL A 13 -9.75 0.66 -1.38
N PHE A 14 -9.47 1.92 -1.05
CA PHE A 14 -8.46 2.37 -0.10
C PHE A 14 -7.04 1.82 -0.35
N ASP A 15 -6.71 1.49 -1.59
CA ASP A 15 -5.37 1.04 -1.91
C ASP A 15 -4.35 2.15 -1.68
N GLY A 16 -3.45 1.92 -0.73
CA GLY A 16 -2.44 2.87 -0.28
C GLY A 16 -2.87 3.78 0.86
N VAL A 17 -4.13 3.86 1.25
CA VAL A 17 -4.67 4.76 2.29
C VAL A 17 -4.04 6.16 2.24
N HIS A 18 -4.00 6.73 1.02
CA HIS A 18 -3.37 8.03 0.74
C HIS A 18 -4.16 9.20 1.36
N ILE A 19 -3.64 10.43 1.29
CA ILE A 19 -4.24 11.62 1.93
C ILE A 19 -5.70 11.84 1.55
N GLY A 20 -6.12 11.53 0.30
CA GLY A 20 -7.52 11.58 -0.10
C GLY A 20 -8.39 10.53 0.60
N HIS A 21 -7.87 9.31 0.78
CA HIS A 21 -8.56 8.27 1.54
C HIS A 21 -8.71 8.64 3.03
N ARG A 22 -7.68 9.21 3.63
CA ARG A 22 -7.73 9.68 5.02
C ARG A 22 -8.80 10.75 5.23
N ARG A 23 -9.05 11.65 4.26
CA ARG A 23 -10.17 12.61 4.31
C ARG A 23 -11.54 11.92 4.35
N VAL A 24 -11.71 10.83 3.58
CA VAL A 24 -12.97 10.05 3.60
C VAL A 24 -13.18 9.38 4.95
N ILE A 25 -12.12 8.83 5.53
CA ILE A 25 -12.17 8.21 6.87
C ILE A 25 -12.44 9.27 7.94
N ALA A 26 -11.78 10.43 7.87
CA ALA A 26 -12.04 11.54 8.79
C ALA A 26 -13.50 12.01 8.76
N ALA A 27 -14.11 12.08 7.56
CA ALA A 27 -15.53 12.40 7.42
C ALA A 27 -16.43 11.35 8.09
N ALA A 28 -16.05 10.06 8.08
CA ALA A 28 -16.77 9.01 8.80
C ALA A 28 -16.60 9.15 10.33
N VAL A 29 -15.41 9.51 10.81
CA VAL A 29 -15.13 9.80 12.23
C VAL A 29 -15.98 10.97 12.71
N GLU A 30 -16.04 12.07 11.95
CA GLU A 30 -16.87 13.23 12.27
C GLU A 30 -18.38 12.89 12.28
N ALA A 31 -18.83 12.13 11.26
CA ALA A 31 -20.23 11.69 11.19
C ALA A 31 -20.59 10.75 12.35
N ALA A 32 -19.69 9.86 12.73
CA ALA A 32 -19.85 8.96 13.86
C ALA A 32 -20.00 9.75 15.17
N ARG A 33 -19.11 10.71 15.41
CA ARG A 33 -19.17 11.59 16.59
C ARG A 33 -20.50 12.33 16.67
N ALA A 34 -20.97 12.91 15.54
CA ALA A 34 -22.23 13.65 15.50
C ALA A 34 -23.46 12.78 15.74
N ALA A 35 -23.42 11.50 15.36
CA ALA A 35 -24.54 10.56 15.45
C ALA A 35 -24.50 9.63 16.68
N GLY A 36 -23.48 9.74 17.54
CA GLY A 36 -23.26 8.75 18.61
C GLY A 36 -23.04 7.33 18.06
N ALA A 37 -22.35 7.22 16.92
CA ALA A 37 -22.09 6.00 16.19
C ALA A 37 -20.59 5.62 16.23
N VAL A 38 -20.23 4.46 15.68
CA VAL A 38 -18.85 3.99 15.60
C VAL A 38 -18.31 4.26 14.19
N PRO A 39 -17.11 4.85 14.04
CA PRO A 39 -16.50 5.02 12.73
C PRO A 39 -15.97 3.69 12.20
N ALA A 40 -16.33 3.36 10.96
CA ALA A 40 -15.91 2.13 10.31
C ALA A 40 -15.42 2.41 8.89
N ALA A 41 -14.55 1.53 8.39
CA ALA A 41 -14.15 1.51 7.00
C ALA A 41 -14.59 0.21 6.31
N MET A 42 -14.99 0.29 5.06
CA MET A 42 -15.28 -0.86 4.21
C MET A 42 -14.36 -0.84 3.00
N THR A 43 -13.62 -1.90 2.82
CA THR A 43 -12.72 -2.09 1.67
C THR A 43 -13.01 -3.41 0.97
N PHE A 44 -12.41 -3.61 -0.19
CA PHE A 44 -12.68 -4.74 -1.07
C PHE A 44 -11.42 -5.58 -1.29
N ASP A 45 -11.59 -6.91 -1.34
CA ASP A 45 -10.54 -7.84 -1.71
C ASP A 45 -11.14 -9.03 -2.49
N PRO A 46 -10.58 -9.41 -3.66
CA PRO A 46 -9.51 -8.73 -4.38
C PRO A 46 -9.88 -7.31 -4.86
N HIS A 47 -8.90 -6.58 -5.37
CA HIS A 47 -9.12 -5.24 -5.91
C HIS A 47 -10.16 -5.27 -7.05
N PRO A 48 -11.21 -4.41 -7.06
CA PRO A 48 -12.31 -4.48 -8.03
C PRO A 48 -11.88 -4.54 -9.50
N ARG A 49 -10.82 -3.83 -9.89
CA ARG A 49 -10.30 -3.88 -11.27
C ARG A 49 -9.76 -5.25 -11.67
N GLN A 50 -9.26 -6.04 -10.72
CA GLN A 50 -8.79 -7.40 -11.00
C GLN A 50 -9.97 -8.29 -11.39
N VAL A 51 -11.11 -8.15 -10.73
CA VAL A 51 -12.31 -8.95 -11.01
C VAL A 51 -13.01 -8.46 -12.29
N VAL A 52 -13.19 -7.14 -12.43
CA VAL A 52 -13.98 -6.57 -13.55
C VAL A 52 -13.22 -6.61 -14.87
N ARG A 53 -11.90 -6.44 -14.86
CA ARG A 53 -11.08 -6.35 -16.08
C ARG A 53 -10.12 -7.52 -16.28
N GLY A 54 -9.99 -8.40 -15.30
CA GLY A 54 -8.97 -9.47 -15.32
C GLY A 54 -7.52 -8.94 -15.27
N GLU A 55 -7.33 -7.66 -14.93
CA GLU A 55 -6.01 -7.01 -14.94
C GLU A 55 -5.28 -7.25 -13.60
N SER A 56 -4.00 -7.61 -13.66
CA SER A 56 -3.17 -7.56 -12.47
C SER A 56 -2.91 -6.10 -12.09
N VAL A 57 -3.41 -5.69 -10.93
CA VAL A 57 -3.17 -4.34 -10.38
C VAL A 57 -2.04 -4.44 -9.36
N PRO A 58 -0.90 -3.78 -9.58
CA PRO A 58 0.16 -3.72 -8.57
C PRO A 58 -0.35 -2.85 -7.41
N LEU A 59 -0.70 -3.49 -6.29
CA LEU A 59 -1.27 -2.82 -5.13
C LEU A 59 -0.23 -1.90 -4.47
N LEU A 60 -0.68 -0.84 -3.82
CA LEU A 60 0.19 0.03 -3.00
C LEU A 60 0.43 -0.56 -1.61
N GLN A 61 -0.47 -1.42 -1.14
CA GLN A 61 -0.38 -2.09 0.17
C GLN A 61 -0.98 -3.49 0.09
N ARG A 62 -0.40 -4.43 0.85
CA ARG A 62 -1.05 -5.72 1.15
C ARG A 62 -2.31 -5.48 1.97
N LEU A 63 -3.25 -6.42 1.93
CA LEU A 63 -4.51 -6.29 2.69
C LEU A 63 -4.31 -6.10 4.21
N PRO A 64 -3.43 -6.83 4.91
CA PRO A 64 -3.17 -6.58 6.33
C PRO A 64 -2.67 -5.15 6.60
N ASP A 65 -1.67 -4.68 5.83
CA ASP A 65 -1.11 -3.33 5.99
C ASP A 65 -2.16 -2.23 5.68
N ARG A 66 -3.08 -2.49 4.74
CA ARG A 66 -4.20 -1.60 4.43
C ARG A 66 -5.19 -1.52 5.59
N ILE A 67 -5.52 -2.66 6.22
CA ILE A 67 -6.40 -2.71 7.40
C ILE A 67 -5.80 -1.89 8.54
N ASP A 68 -4.51 -2.06 8.81
CA ASP A 68 -3.83 -1.33 9.88
C ASP A 68 -3.77 0.18 9.58
N ALA A 69 -3.50 0.55 8.33
CA ALA A 69 -3.51 1.96 7.91
C ALA A 69 -4.91 2.60 8.00
N LEU A 70 -6.00 1.84 7.75
CA LEU A 70 -7.38 2.30 7.94
C LEU A 70 -7.69 2.53 9.42
N ARG A 71 -7.24 1.64 10.30
CA ARG A 71 -7.37 1.79 11.75
C ARG A 71 -6.57 2.99 12.26
N ALA A 72 -5.32 3.14 11.82
CA ALA A 72 -4.49 4.28 12.15
C ALA A 72 -5.08 5.62 11.66
N ALA A 73 -5.89 5.60 10.60
CA ALA A 73 -6.61 6.77 10.10
C ALA A 73 -7.90 7.09 10.89
N GLY A 74 -8.28 6.27 11.88
CA GLY A 74 -9.40 6.50 12.79
C GLY A 74 -10.61 5.58 12.62
N ALA A 75 -10.54 4.54 11.78
CA ALA A 75 -11.58 3.53 11.71
C ALA A 75 -11.45 2.54 12.87
N GLU A 76 -12.44 2.49 13.77
CA GLU A 76 -12.46 1.52 14.86
C GLU A 76 -12.71 0.09 14.40
N SER A 77 -13.45 -0.06 13.28
CA SER A 77 -13.66 -1.36 12.64
C SER A 77 -13.40 -1.28 11.14
N VAL A 78 -12.90 -2.38 10.57
CA VAL A 78 -12.66 -2.50 9.13
C VAL A 78 -13.37 -3.73 8.62
N ARG A 79 -14.29 -3.55 7.67
CA ARG A 79 -14.97 -4.63 6.95
C ARG A 79 -14.28 -4.85 5.61
N VAL A 80 -13.81 -6.06 5.37
CA VAL A 80 -13.30 -6.49 4.06
C VAL A 80 -14.42 -7.24 3.35
N VAL A 81 -14.86 -6.71 2.22
CA VAL A 81 -15.91 -7.32 1.39
C VAL A 81 -15.26 -8.12 0.27
N PRO A 82 -15.52 -9.42 0.15
CA PRO A 82 -15.11 -10.19 -1.01
C PRO A 82 -15.70 -9.56 -2.30
N PHE A 83 -14.84 -9.05 -3.17
CA PHE A 83 -15.31 -8.46 -4.42
C PHE A 83 -15.39 -9.56 -5.49
N THR A 84 -16.59 -10.04 -5.73
CA THR A 84 -16.87 -11.15 -6.66
C THR A 84 -17.50 -10.63 -7.96
N PRO A 85 -17.49 -11.45 -9.05
CA PRO A 85 -18.21 -11.11 -10.29
C PRO A 85 -19.70 -10.86 -10.06
N GLU A 86 -20.33 -11.60 -9.14
CA GLU A 86 -21.74 -11.45 -8.79
C GLU A 86 -22.00 -10.09 -8.13
N LEU A 87 -21.15 -9.68 -7.18
CA LEU A 87 -21.22 -8.35 -6.57
C LEU A 87 -21.01 -7.24 -7.61
N ALA A 88 -20.05 -7.42 -8.52
CA ALA A 88 -19.75 -6.46 -9.57
C ALA A 88 -20.90 -6.31 -10.60
N ALA A 89 -21.73 -7.35 -10.78
CA ALA A 89 -22.85 -7.36 -11.71
C ALA A 89 -24.13 -6.74 -11.13
N LEU A 90 -24.18 -6.43 -9.83
CA LEU A 90 -25.38 -5.85 -9.21
C LEU A 90 -25.65 -4.44 -9.70
N PRO A 91 -26.90 -4.10 -10.04
CA PRO A 91 -27.32 -2.71 -10.24
C PRO A 91 -26.99 -1.85 -9.02
N PRO A 92 -26.79 -0.51 -9.16
CA PRO A 92 -26.36 0.35 -8.07
C PRO A 92 -27.20 0.22 -6.78
N ALA A 93 -28.51 0.16 -6.88
CA ALA A 93 -29.41 0.03 -5.73
C ALA A 93 -29.19 -1.31 -4.99
N ALA A 94 -29.11 -2.43 -5.74
CA ALA A 94 -28.87 -3.74 -5.18
C ALA A 94 -27.45 -3.85 -4.58
N PHE A 95 -26.45 -3.21 -5.21
CA PHE A 95 -25.09 -3.12 -4.69
C PHE A 95 -25.08 -2.40 -3.33
N LEU A 96 -25.70 -1.23 -3.20
CA LEU A 96 -25.81 -0.53 -1.93
C LEU A 96 -26.55 -1.37 -0.89
N ALA A 97 -27.68 -1.98 -1.24
CA ALA A 97 -28.44 -2.83 -0.34
C ALA A 97 -27.60 -4.02 0.17
N SER A 98 -26.77 -4.63 -0.68
CA SER A 98 -25.89 -5.75 -0.29
C SER A 98 -24.78 -5.30 0.66
N LEU A 99 -24.25 -4.09 0.53
CA LEU A 99 -23.19 -3.55 1.39
C LEU A 99 -23.72 -3.02 2.72
N LEU A 100 -24.87 -2.37 2.71
CA LEU A 100 -25.46 -1.69 3.86
C LEU A 100 -26.46 -2.57 4.63
N GLY A 101 -26.92 -3.65 4.03
CA GLY A 101 -27.77 -4.64 4.68
C GLY A 101 -27.03 -5.37 5.81
N GLY A 102 -27.73 -5.66 6.91
CA GLY A 102 -27.17 -6.40 8.04
C GLY A 102 -27.79 -6.02 9.38
N ALA A 103 -27.20 -6.47 10.48
CA ALA A 103 -27.67 -6.21 11.84
C ALA A 103 -27.23 -4.82 12.38
N GLU A 104 -26.41 -4.06 11.64
CA GLU A 104 -25.92 -2.74 12.03
C GLU A 104 -26.81 -1.65 11.43
N GLU A 105 -27.13 -0.63 12.22
CA GLU A 105 -27.78 0.59 11.72
C GLU A 105 -26.71 1.52 11.12
N ILE A 106 -26.86 1.89 9.85
CA ILE A 106 -25.92 2.80 9.18
C ILE A 106 -26.39 4.24 9.43
N ALA A 107 -25.62 4.98 10.20
CA ALA A 107 -25.88 6.40 10.47
C ALA A 107 -25.43 7.32 9.33
N ALA A 108 -24.30 6.98 8.70
CA ALA A 108 -23.76 7.74 7.57
C ALA A 108 -22.93 6.84 6.63
N VAL A 109 -22.91 7.22 5.36
CA VAL A 109 -22.02 6.65 4.34
C VAL A 109 -21.15 7.76 3.76
N CYS A 110 -19.83 7.62 3.88
CA CYS A 110 -18.82 8.58 3.46
C CYS A 110 -18.03 8.00 2.29
N VAL A 111 -17.98 8.71 1.16
CA VAL A 111 -17.26 8.28 -0.04
C VAL A 111 -16.56 9.46 -0.70
N GLY A 112 -15.51 9.19 -1.49
CA GLY A 112 -14.91 10.23 -2.34
C GLY A 112 -15.83 10.63 -3.50
N SER A 113 -15.70 11.87 -3.98
CA SER A 113 -16.54 12.42 -5.06
C SER A 113 -16.49 11.65 -6.39
N ARG A 114 -15.38 10.94 -6.65
CA ARG A 114 -15.24 10.08 -7.83
C ARG A 114 -15.56 8.61 -7.60
N TRP A 115 -16.14 8.27 -6.45
CA TRP A 115 -16.53 6.90 -6.20
C TRP A 115 -17.57 6.41 -7.20
N ARG A 116 -17.30 5.25 -7.79
CA ARG A 116 -18.19 4.57 -8.74
C ARG A 116 -18.50 3.17 -8.25
N PHE A 117 -19.71 2.70 -8.44
CA PHE A 117 -20.16 1.41 -7.94
C PHE A 117 -21.26 0.78 -8.81
N GLY A 118 -21.55 -0.48 -8.53
CA GLY A 118 -22.54 -1.26 -9.26
C GLY A 118 -22.12 -1.62 -10.68
N ALA A 119 -22.97 -2.33 -11.38
CA ALA A 119 -22.72 -2.84 -12.71
C ALA A 119 -22.30 -1.72 -13.68
N GLY A 120 -21.19 -1.95 -14.40
CA GLY A 120 -20.64 -0.98 -15.33
C GLY A 120 -20.18 0.35 -14.67
N ALA A 121 -20.00 0.38 -13.34
CA ALA A 121 -19.70 1.61 -12.60
C ALA A 121 -20.75 2.72 -12.81
N SER A 122 -22.02 2.33 -12.97
CA SER A 122 -23.13 3.23 -13.29
C SER A 122 -23.62 4.04 -12.09
N GLY A 123 -23.39 3.57 -10.85
CA GLY A 123 -23.64 4.32 -9.62
C GLY A 123 -22.54 5.32 -9.31
N ASP A 124 -22.90 6.47 -8.74
CA ASP A 124 -22.00 7.56 -8.37
C ASP A 124 -22.45 8.28 -7.10
N ALA A 125 -21.82 9.43 -6.80
CA ALA A 125 -22.13 10.24 -5.64
C ALA A 125 -23.59 10.73 -5.63
N GLU A 126 -24.18 11.03 -6.79
CA GLU A 126 -25.56 11.46 -6.89
C GLU A 126 -26.52 10.30 -6.62
N THR A 127 -26.23 9.14 -7.16
CA THR A 127 -26.97 7.90 -6.87
C THR A 127 -26.99 7.61 -5.37
N LEU A 128 -25.85 7.83 -4.68
CA LEU A 128 -25.77 7.65 -3.23
C LEU A 128 -26.63 8.69 -2.47
N ARG A 129 -26.64 9.97 -2.91
CA ARG A 129 -27.50 11.00 -2.30
C ARG A 129 -28.97 10.65 -2.45
N GLN A 130 -29.37 10.18 -3.62
CA GLN A 130 -30.75 9.75 -3.88
C GLN A 130 -31.14 8.56 -2.98
N ALA A 131 -30.25 7.58 -2.81
CA ALA A 131 -30.48 6.47 -1.90
C ALA A 131 -30.61 6.93 -0.43
N ALA A 132 -29.89 7.98 -0.04
CA ALA A 132 -29.95 8.55 1.30
C ALA A 132 -31.18 9.46 1.52
N ALA A 133 -31.84 9.94 0.48
CA ALA A 133 -32.97 10.89 0.58
C ALA A 133 -34.18 10.34 1.37
N GLY A 134 -34.30 9.00 1.44
CA GLY A 134 -35.29 8.32 2.28
C GLY A 134 -35.01 8.38 3.80
N GLY A 135 -33.91 9.01 4.23
CA GLY A 135 -33.56 9.23 5.65
C GLY A 135 -32.96 8.00 6.36
N ALA A 136 -32.70 6.90 5.65
CA ALA A 136 -32.11 5.69 6.25
C ALA A 136 -30.66 5.90 6.74
N PHE A 137 -29.91 6.79 6.09
CA PHE A 137 -28.54 7.19 6.46
C PHE A 137 -28.21 8.56 5.88
N ALA A 138 -27.17 9.22 6.42
CA ALA A 138 -26.64 10.44 5.83
C ALA A 138 -25.57 10.15 4.77
N ALA A 139 -25.65 10.75 3.58
CA ALA A 139 -24.60 10.66 2.57
C ALA A 139 -23.59 11.80 2.74
N ARG A 140 -22.28 11.48 2.84
CA ARG A 140 -21.18 12.42 2.90
C ARG A 140 -20.26 12.20 1.70
N ILE A 141 -20.23 13.17 0.79
CA ILE A 141 -19.38 13.12 -0.40
C ILE A 141 -18.16 14.02 -0.16
N VAL A 142 -17.00 13.41 -0.11
CA VAL A 142 -15.73 14.09 0.22
C VAL A 142 -15.05 14.54 -1.08
N PRO A 143 -14.70 15.81 -1.23
CA PRO A 143 -13.95 16.30 -2.37
C PRO A 143 -12.60 15.63 -2.51
N GLU A 144 -12.06 15.61 -3.73
CA GLU A 144 -10.71 15.10 -3.98
C GLU A 144 -9.68 15.87 -3.17
N ALA A 145 -8.66 15.13 -2.75
CA ALA A 145 -7.44 15.76 -2.24
C ALA A 145 -6.56 16.13 -3.44
N GLU A 146 -5.96 17.27 -3.38
CA GLU A 146 -4.97 17.74 -4.33
C GLU A 146 -3.57 17.70 -3.69
N ASP A 147 -2.56 17.51 -4.52
CA ASP A 147 -1.17 17.68 -4.13
C ASP A 147 -0.77 19.18 -4.18
N GLU A 148 0.49 19.46 -3.88
CA GLU A 148 1.06 20.83 -3.89
C GLU A 148 1.00 21.53 -5.26
N ASP A 149 0.87 20.75 -6.35
CA ASP A 149 0.72 21.26 -7.71
C ASP A 149 -0.76 21.43 -8.13
N GLY A 150 -1.71 21.23 -7.21
CA GLY A 150 -3.16 21.26 -7.49
C GLY A 150 -3.65 20.04 -8.29
N ARG A 151 -2.89 18.95 -8.34
CA ARG A 151 -3.27 17.75 -9.08
C ARG A 151 -4.00 16.76 -8.16
N PRO A 152 -5.05 16.08 -8.66
CA PRO A 152 -5.77 15.10 -7.86
C PRO A 152 -4.88 13.96 -7.36
N VAL A 153 -4.98 13.65 -6.07
CA VAL A 153 -4.28 12.52 -5.47
C VAL A 153 -5.07 11.23 -5.71
N SER A 154 -4.40 10.23 -6.28
CA SER A 154 -5.01 8.93 -6.56
C SER A 154 -3.97 7.81 -6.43
N SER A 155 -4.44 6.57 -6.19
CA SER A 155 -3.55 5.38 -6.19
C SER A 155 -2.82 5.19 -7.52
N THR A 156 -3.42 5.57 -8.65
CA THR A 156 -2.76 5.53 -9.97
C THR A 156 -1.61 6.53 -10.03
N ALA A 157 -1.83 7.79 -9.66
CA ALA A 157 -0.78 8.80 -9.66
C ALA A 157 0.39 8.42 -8.71
N ILE A 158 0.10 7.74 -7.61
CA ILE A 158 1.13 7.25 -6.69
C ILE A 158 1.93 6.11 -7.33
N ARG A 159 1.28 5.16 -8.02
CA ARG A 159 1.99 4.10 -8.76
C ARG A 159 2.92 4.66 -9.83
N ASP A 160 2.47 5.70 -10.54
CA ASP A 160 3.29 6.38 -11.56
C ASP A 160 4.55 7.01 -10.95
N ARG A 161 4.44 7.58 -9.73
CA ARG A 161 5.61 8.10 -9.00
C ARG A 161 6.57 6.97 -8.58
N ILE A 162 6.04 5.86 -8.07
CA ILE A 162 6.85 4.69 -7.72
C ILE A 162 7.55 4.13 -8.97
N ALA A 163 6.84 4.01 -10.09
CA ALA A 163 7.39 3.56 -11.37
C ALA A 163 8.48 4.50 -11.92
N ALA A 164 8.46 5.77 -11.55
CA ALA A 164 9.50 6.75 -11.85
C ALA A 164 10.62 6.82 -10.79
N ALA A 165 10.56 5.99 -9.72
CA ALA A 165 11.41 6.06 -8.54
C ALA A 165 11.38 7.44 -7.82
N ASP A 166 10.28 8.19 -7.96
CA ASP A 166 10.00 9.43 -7.24
C ASP A 166 9.31 9.12 -5.91
N PHE A 167 10.10 8.68 -4.94
CA PHE A 167 9.58 8.28 -3.63
C PHE A 167 9.12 9.45 -2.78
N ASP A 168 9.71 10.62 -2.92
CA ASP A 168 9.27 11.83 -2.23
C ASP A 168 7.90 12.29 -2.76
N GLY A 169 7.71 12.29 -4.09
CA GLY A 169 6.41 12.56 -4.69
C GLY A 169 5.35 11.52 -4.32
N ALA A 170 5.72 10.25 -4.18
CA ALA A 170 4.83 9.21 -3.67
C ALA A 170 4.49 9.43 -2.18
N ALA A 171 5.51 9.75 -1.35
CA ALA A 171 5.34 9.96 0.09
C ALA A 171 4.43 11.15 0.41
N ARG A 172 4.58 12.28 -0.28
CA ARG A 172 3.69 13.45 -0.12
C ARG A 172 2.22 13.08 -0.36
N ARG A 173 1.93 12.28 -1.38
CA ARG A 173 0.57 11.84 -1.71
C ARG A 173 0.03 10.75 -0.77
N LEU A 174 0.90 9.86 -0.30
CA LEU A 174 0.55 8.85 0.69
C LEU A 174 0.36 9.46 2.09
N GLY A 175 1.03 10.58 2.40
CA GLY A 175 1.15 11.12 3.75
C GLY A 175 2.06 10.30 4.66
N ARG A 176 2.89 9.42 4.08
CA ARG A 176 3.94 8.60 4.72
C ARG A 176 4.87 8.06 3.65
N ARG A 177 6.01 7.48 4.04
CA ARG A 177 6.91 6.81 3.09
C ARG A 177 6.22 5.63 2.40
N PHE A 178 6.64 5.35 1.17
CA PHE A 178 6.19 4.16 0.46
C PHE A 178 6.96 2.95 0.97
N GLU A 179 6.22 1.93 1.34
CA GLU A 179 6.75 0.71 1.92
C GLU A 179 6.49 -0.51 1.04
N THR A 180 7.45 -1.44 1.03
CA THR A 180 7.27 -2.79 0.50
C THR A 180 7.54 -3.78 1.62
N VAL A 181 6.68 -4.79 1.78
CA VAL A 181 6.86 -5.85 2.77
C VAL A 181 7.02 -7.18 2.05
N GLY A 182 8.02 -7.95 2.46
CA GLY A 182 8.27 -9.28 1.96
C GLY A 182 8.73 -10.23 3.05
N VAL A 183 8.64 -11.53 2.78
CA VAL A 183 9.16 -12.58 3.66
C VAL A 183 10.58 -12.91 3.21
N VAL A 184 11.50 -13.02 4.17
CA VAL A 184 12.88 -13.39 3.86
C VAL A 184 12.94 -14.88 3.52
N GLU A 185 13.20 -15.17 2.25
CA GLU A 185 13.34 -16.54 1.72
C GLU A 185 14.79 -17.01 1.76
N ALA A 186 14.98 -18.33 1.79
CA ALA A 186 16.30 -18.93 1.62
C ALA A 186 16.85 -18.57 0.23
N GLY A 187 17.87 -17.72 0.21
CA GLY A 187 18.58 -17.36 -1.03
C GLY A 187 19.63 -18.38 -1.38
N PHE A 188 20.07 -18.39 -2.65
CA PHE A 188 21.27 -19.13 -3.06
C PHE A 188 22.52 -18.46 -2.45
N GLN A 189 22.82 -18.76 -1.18
CA GLN A 189 23.97 -18.23 -0.44
C GLN A 189 25.34 -18.60 -1.03
N ALA A 190 25.40 -19.51 -2.00
CA ALA A 190 26.63 -20.10 -2.46
C ALA A 190 27.62 -19.11 -3.13
N ALA A 191 27.13 -18.01 -3.72
CA ALA A 191 27.99 -17.10 -4.50
C ALA A 191 28.47 -15.83 -3.74
N ARG A 192 27.96 -15.53 -2.54
CA ARG A 192 28.23 -14.26 -1.85
C ARG A 192 28.88 -14.40 -0.46
N ARG A 193 29.19 -15.62 0.00
CA ARG A 193 29.92 -15.83 1.26
C ARG A 193 31.29 -15.13 1.26
N ASP A 194 31.91 -15.03 0.09
CA ASP A 194 33.23 -14.41 -0.06
C ASP A 194 33.20 -12.86 0.00
N LEU A 195 32.00 -12.25 -0.14
CA LEU A 195 31.86 -10.79 -0.18
C LEU A 195 31.58 -10.16 1.19
N GLN A 196 31.43 -10.94 2.26
CA GLN A 196 31.11 -10.49 3.63
C GLN A 196 29.90 -9.54 3.70
N CYS A 197 28.95 -9.68 2.76
CA CYS A 197 27.79 -8.82 2.60
C CYS A 197 26.51 -9.68 2.60
N PRO A 198 26.06 -10.16 3.78
CA PRO A 198 24.85 -10.97 3.86
C PRO A 198 23.64 -10.19 3.34
N THR A 199 22.90 -10.75 2.37
CA THR A 199 21.72 -10.15 1.81
C THR A 199 20.49 -11.00 2.09
N ALA A 200 19.39 -10.35 2.50
CA ALA A 200 18.07 -10.95 2.60
C ALA A 200 17.40 -10.97 1.23
N ASN A 201 16.92 -12.12 0.78
CA ASN A 201 16.10 -12.22 -0.42
C ASN A 201 14.64 -12.13 -0.02
N LEU A 202 13.92 -11.16 -0.54
CA LEU A 202 12.51 -10.96 -0.23
C LEU A 202 11.62 -11.61 -1.29
N GLY A 203 10.79 -12.54 -0.84
CA GLY A 203 9.70 -13.16 -1.60
C GLY A 203 8.34 -12.59 -1.23
N GLY A 204 7.29 -13.06 -1.94
CA GLY A 204 5.92 -12.65 -1.67
C GLY A 204 5.61 -11.20 -2.05
N LEU A 205 6.40 -10.58 -2.92
CA LEU A 205 6.23 -9.20 -3.36
C LEU A 205 5.00 -9.07 -4.27
N THR A 206 3.90 -8.58 -3.72
CA THR A 206 2.62 -8.40 -4.44
C THR A 206 2.28 -6.93 -4.72
N CYS A 207 3.04 -6.01 -4.13
CA CYS A 207 2.83 -4.57 -4.28
C CYS A 207 3.60 -3.99 -5.47
N ALA A 208 3.28 -2.72 -5.79
CA ALA A 208 4.01 -1.94 -6.76
C ALA A 208 5.51 -1.90 -6.40
N LEU A 209 6.36 -2.00 -7.42
CA LEU A 209 7.80 -1.96 -7.27
C LEU A 209 8.37 -0.89 -8.22
N PRO A 210 9.44 -0.20 -7.81
CA PRO A 210 10.14 0.75 -8.68
C PRO A 210 10.86 0.04 -9.84
N PRO A 211 11.50 0.76 -10.77
CA PRO A 211 12.35 0.17 -11.82
C PRO A 211 13.48 -0.67 -11.25
N ASP A 212 14.06 -1.56 -12.07
CA ASP A 212 15.24 -2.32 -11.67
C ASP A 212 16.42 -1.39 -11.36
N GLY A 213 17.18 -1.74 -10.32
CA GLY A 213 18.30 -0.91 -9.86
C GLY A 213 18.68 -1.15 -8.41
N VAL A 214 19.65 -0.37 -7.97
CA VAL A 214 20.14 -0.33 -6.59
C VAL A 214 19.60 0.92 -5.90
N TYR A 215 19.16 0.76 -4.68
CA TYR A 215 18.43 1.76 -3.90
C TYR A 215 19.00 1.93 -2.50
N ALA A 216 18.96 3.16 -2.00
CA ALA A 216 19.04 3.42 -0.57
C ALA A 216 17.64 3.21 0.02
N VAL A 217 17.56 2.40 1.07
CA VAL A 217 16.32 2.07 1.76
C VAL A 217 16.54 2.03 3.28
N ARG A 218 15.46 2.06 4.05
CA ARG A 218 15.47 1.59 5.43
C ARG A 218 14.79 0.23 5.49
N ALA A 219 15.33 -0.67 6.26
CA ALA A 219 14.76 -1.99 6.48
C ALA A 219 14.36 -2.14 7.96
N CYS A 220 13.09 -2.47 8.22
CA CYS A 220 12.61 -2.72 9.57
C CYS A 220 12.57 -4.21 9.85
N TRP A 221 13.31 -4.63 10.87
CA TRP A 221 13.29 -5.98 11.40
C TRP A 221 12.84 -5.96 12.86
N ARG A 222 11.71 -6.60 13.14
CA ARG A 222 11.15 -6.69 14.50
C ARG A 222 11.02 -5.32 15.20
N GLY A 223 10.60 -4.30 14.45
CA GLY A 223 10.40 -2.94 14.97
C GLY A 223 11.67 -2.06 15.02
N VAL A 224 12.85 -2.59 14.68
CA VAL A 224 14.10 -1.83 14.61
C VAL A 224 14.42 -1.51 13.15
N TRP A 225 14.68 -0.22 12.87
CA TRP A 225 15.03 0.26 11.54
C TRP A 225 16.54 0.30 11.32
N TYR A 226 16.98 -0.22 10.20
CA TYR A 226 18.39 -0.28 9.77
C TYR A 226 18.53 0.44 8.41
N PRO A 227 19.59 1.27 8.22
CA PRO A 227 19.98 1.67 6.87
C PRO A 227 20.29 0.42 6.05
N ALA A 228 19.86 0.39 4.80
CA ALA A 228 20.06 -0.78 3.95
C ALA A 228 20.24 -0.40 2.47
N ALA A 229 21.00 -1.22 1.75
CA ALA A 229 21.05 -1.20 0.30
C ALA A 229 20.13 -2.28 -0.27
N ALA A 230 19.27 -1.91 -1.22
CA ALA A 230 18.38 -2.85 -1.87
C ALA A 230 18.72 -2.97 -3.36
N ASN A 231 18.84 -4.19 -3.87
CA ASN A 231 18.95 -4.49 -5.29
C ASN A 231 17.66 -5.12 -5.79
N LEU A 232 16.98 -4.47 -6.71
CA LEU A 232 15.78 -4.97 -7.37
C LEU A 232 16.09 -5.29 -8.82
N GLY A 233 15.88 -6.54 -9.23
CA GLY A 233 16.16 -6.95 -10.59
C GLY A 233 15.88 -8.43 -10.85
N PHE A 234 16.35 -8.93 -11.98
CA PHE A 234 16.25 -10.35 -12.35
C PHE A 234 17.56 -11.06 -12.03
N ALA A 235 17.47 -12.24 -11.40
CA ALA A 235 18.65 -13.08 -11.17
C ALA A 235 19.31 -13.45 -12.52
N PRO A 236 20.60 -13.13 -12.75
CA PRO A 236 21.24 -13.33 -14.05
C PRO A 236 21.37 -14.80 -14.48
N THR A 237 21.24 -15.73 -13.54
CA THR A 237 21.52 -17.17 -13.76
C THR A 237 20.33 -17.95 -14.30
N TYR A 238 19.12 -17.39 -14.33
CA TYR A 238 17.91 -18.11 -14.73
C TYR A 238 17.01 -17.24 -15.64
N ALA A 239 17.52 -16.89 -16.82
CA ALA A 239 16.70 -16.34 -17.90
C ALA A 239 15.80 -17.44 -18.52
N ARG A 240 14.94 -18.07 -17.71
CA ARG A 240 13.84 -18.91 -18.19
C ARG A 240 12.57 -18.07 -18.22
N ALA A 241 11.71 -18.33 -19.20
CA ALA A 241 10.38 -17.74 -19.27
C ALA A 241 9.68 -17.88 -17.90
N GLY A 242 9.30 -16.76 -17.24
CA GLY A 242 8.73 -16.74 -15.89
C GLY A 242 9.67 -16.28 -14.76
N ALA A 243 10.88 -15.79 -15.06
CA ALA A 243 11.77 -15.23 -14.04
C ALA A 243 11.06 -14.08 -13.30
N ARG A 244 10.88 -14.22 -11.98
CA ARG A 244 10.32 -13.17 -11.13
C ARG A 244 11.40 -12.18 -10.73
N ARG A 245 11.02 -10.90 -10.62
CA ARG A 245 11.88 -9.88 -10.02
C ARG A 245 12.16 -10.26 -8.57
N ARG A 246 13.40 -10.02 -8.14
CA ARG A 246 13.87 -10.29 -6.78
C ARG A 246 14.28 -8.99 -6.14
N LEU A 247 14.00 -8.86 -4.86
CA LEU A 247 14.47 -7.78 -4.02
C LEU A 247 15.46 -8.36 -3.01
N GLU A 248 16.73 -8.03 -3.19
CA GLU A 248 17.80 -8.40 -2.28
C GLU A 248 18.15 -7.20 -1.42
N VAL A 249 18.14 -7.35 -0.09
CA VAL A 249 18.35 -6.26 0.85
C VAL A 249 19.54 -6.59 1.75
N HIS A 250 20.51 -5.69 1.77
CA HIS A 250 21.65 -5.73 2.68
C HIS A 250 21.45 -4.71 3.78
N LEU A 251 21.15 -5.19 5.01
CA LEU A 251 21.02 -4.36 6.19
C LEU A 251 22.43 -3.98 6.68
N LEU A 252 22.71 -2.69 6.82
CA LEU A 252 23.99 -2.22 7.33
C LEU A 252 24.03 -2.39 8.85
N ASP A 253 25.20 -2.79 9.34
CA ASP A 253 25.46 -2.95 10.77
C ASP A 253 24.53 -3.94 11.50
N PHE A 254 23.88 -4.84 10.75
CA PHE A 254 23.04 -5.90 11.26
C PHE A 254 23.80 -7.22 11.37
N SER A 255 23.65 -7.87 12.51
CA SER A 255 24.08 -9.25 12.71
C SER A 255 22.93 -10.06 13.27
N GLY A 256 22.56 -11.15 12.62
CA GLY A 256 21.46 -12.01 13.07
C GLY A 256 20.85 -12.81 11.94
N ASP A 257 19.84 -13.60 12.27
CA ASP A 257 19.08 -14.40 11.33
C ASP A 257 17.78 -13.68 10.98
N LEU A 258 17.53 -13.51 9.67
CA LEU A 258 16.34 -12.88 9.11
C LEU A 258 15.37 -13.92 8.51
N TYR A 259 15.74 -15.20 8.41
CA TYR A 259 14.98 -16.19 7.67
C TYR A 259 13.56 -16.38 8.19
N GLY A 260 12.63 -16.51 7.25
CA GLY A 260 11.22 -16.76 7.51
C GLY A 260 10.47 -15.59 8.13
N GLY A 261 11.17 -14.49 8.45
CA GLY A 261 10.55 -13.30 9.01
C GLY A 261 10.13 -12.30 7.96
N GLU A 262 9.21 -11.42 8.31
CA GLU A 262 8.83 -10.29 7.49
C GLU A 262 9.85 -9.16 7.62
N LEU A 263 10.26 -8.59 6.49
CA LEU A 263 11.08 -7.40 6.41
C LEU A 263 10.29 -6.30 5.71
N ARG A 264 10.17 -5.15 6.35
CA ARG A 264 9.51 -3.96 5.82
C ARG A 264 10.57 -3.01 5.28
N ILE A 265 10.39 -2.53 4.08
CA ILE A 265 11.37 -1.71 3.35
C ILE A 265 10.75 -0.35 3.02
N ASP A 266 11.32 0.73 3.56
CA ASP A 266 11.05 2.11 3.15
C ASP A 266 11.99 2.50 2.01
N TRP A 267 11.46 2.91 0.88
CA TRP A 267 12.21 3.39 -0.26
C TRP A 267 12.62 4.85 -0.07
N ILE A 268 13.92 5.13 -0.13
CA ILE A 268 14.48 6.48 0.06
C ILE A 268 14.91 7.10 -1.26
N GLY A 269 15.72 6.39 -2.04
CA GLY A 269 16.21 6.93 -3.31
C GLY A 269 16.92 5.90 -4.17
N ARG A 270 16.88 6.10 -5.48
CA ARG A 270 17.61 5.26 -6.44
C ARG A 270 19.06 5.69 -6.50
N LEU A 271 19.99 4.77 -6.24
CA LEU A 271 21.42 5.02 -6.32
C LEU A 271 21.92 4.90 -7.77
N ARG A 272 21.51 3.84 -8.47
CA ARG A 272 21.95 3.53 -9.84
C ARG A 272 21.11 2.45 -10.50
N PRO A 273 21.17 2.29 -11.82
CA PRO A 273 20.66 1.09 -12.49
C PRO A 273 21.50 -0.16 -12.16
N GLU A 274 20.95 -1.36 -12.41
CA GLU A 274 21.74 -2.58 -12.40
C GLU A 274 22.83 -2.54 -13.46
N ARG A 275 23.98 -3.13 -13.16
CA ARG A 275 25.07 -3.31 -14.11
C ARG A 275 25.84 -4.62 -13.86
N ARG A 276 26.45 -5.14 -14.90
CA ARG A 276 27.39 -6.27 -14.81
C ARG A 276 28.78 -5.74 -14.51
N PHE A 277 29.55 -6.50 -13.76
CA PHE A 277 30.93 -6.17 -13.42
C PHE A 277 31.89 -7.16 -14.09
N ALA A 278 33.00 -6.66 -14.60
CA ALA A 278 34.01 -7.45 -15.27
C ALA A 278 34.83 -8.30 -14.30
N SER A 279 34.92 -7.90 -13.02
CA SER A 279 35.61 -8.65 -11.99
C SER A 279 34.94 -8.54 -10.62
N PRO A 280 35.21 -9.48 -9.69
CA PRO A 280 34.75 -9.39 -8.29
C PRO A 280 35.26 -8.15 -7.55
N GLU A 281 36.47 -7.69 -7.87
CA GLU A 281 37.07 -6.49 -7.26
C GLU A 281 36.25 -5.24 -7.57
N LEU A 282 35.91 -5.04 -8.86
CA LEU A 282 35.05 -3.93 -9.30
C LEU A 282 33.66 -4.00 -8.66
N LEU A 283 33.13 -5.19 -8.44
CA LEU A 283 31.89 -5.37 -7.70
C LEU A 283 32.03 -4.94 -6.23
N LYS A 284 33.14 -5.33 -5.56
CA LYS A 284 33.40 -4.94 -4.17
C LYS A 284 33.54 -3.43 -4.01
N GLU A 285 34.28 -2.78 -4.89
CA GLU A 285 34.42 -1.31 -4.91
C GLU A 285 33.06 -0.63 -5.05
N GLN A 286 32.22 -1.13 -5.95
CA GLN A 286 30.90 -0.56 -6.15
C GLN A 286 29.99 -0.78 -4.95
N ILE A 287 30.00 -1.96 -4.33
CA ILE A 287 29.23 -2.22 -3.10
C ILE A 287 29.67 -1.25 -2.00
N ALA A 288 30.96 -1.01 -1.84
CA ALA A 288 31.46 -0.04 -0.85
C ALA A 288 30.96 1.39 -1.15
N ALA A 289 30.94 1.80 -2.42
CA ALA A 289 30.39 3.09 -2.85
C ALA A 289 28.89 3.19 -2.58
N ASP A 290 28.11 2.12 -2.88
CA ASP A 290 26.67 2.05 -2.62
C ASP A 290 26.39 2.15 -1.10
N VAL A 291 27.13 1.42 -0.26
CA VAL A 291 27.03 1.50 1.21
C VAL A 291 27.34 2.91 1.71
N ALA A 292 28.38 3.55 1.21
CA ALA A 292 28.71 4.92 1.56
C ALA A 292 27.59 5.91 1.16
N ALA A 293 26.95 5.69 0.02
CA ALA A 293 25.81 6.49 -0.42
C ALA A 293 24.57 6.26 0.46
N VAL A 294 24.28 5.01 0.85
CA VAL A 294 23.22 4.70 1.81
C VAL A 294 23.43 5.44 3.11
N ARG A 295 24.64 5.38 3.71
CA ARG A 295 24.93 6.05 4.98
C ARG A 295 24.74 7.58 4.93
N ARG A 296 24.93 8.19 3.76
CA ARG A 296 24.66 9.64 3.58
C ARG A 296 23.16 9.95 3.47
N LEU A 297 22.39 9.08 2.81
CA LEU A 297 20.95 9.29 2.54
C LEU A 297 20.05 8.82 3.69
N VAL A 298 20.55 7.87 4.48
CA VAL A 298 19.82 7.23 5.57
C VAL A 298 20.69 7.30 6.83
N PRO A 299 20.67 8.42 7.57
CA PRO A 299 21.42 8.53 8.84
C PRO A 299 20.96 7.45 9.83
N ALA A 300 21.92 6.94 10.62
CA ALA A 300 21.59 6.06 11.73
C ALA A 300 20.83 6.85 12.80
N GLY A 301 19.60 6.47 13.12
CA GLY A 301 18.84 7.08 14.22
C GLY A 301 17.56 7.81 13.85
N ASP A 302 17.18 7.93 12.59
CA ASP A 302 15.84 8.40 12.24
C ASP A 302 14.81 7.32 12.59
N GLY A 303 14.45 7.28 13.88
CA GLY A 303 13.25 6.61 14.34
C GLY A 303 12.06 7.13 13.53
N HIS A 304 11.12 6.28 13.28
CA HIS A 304 9.86 6.61 12.63
C HIS A 304 9.18 7.71 13.47
N ASP A 305 9.14 8.94 12.98
CA ASP A 305 8.15 9.91 13.43
C ASP A 305 6.79 9.40 12.94
N GLY A 306 6.01 8.85 13.89
CA GLY A 306 4.74 8.16 13.71
C GLY A 306 3.59 9.04 13.22
#